data_0b6f8ab25a2f924cc82a9a61332ce19b
#
_entry.id   0b6f8ab25a2f924cc82a9a61332ce19b
#
_cell.length_a   1.000
_cell.length_b   1.000
_cell.length_c   1.000
_cell.angle_alpha   90.00
_cell.angle_beta   90.00
_cell.angle_gamma   90.00
#
_symmetry.space_group_name_H-M   'P 1'
#
loop_
_entity.id
_entity.type
_entity.pdbx_description
1 polymer ?
#
loop_
_entity_poly.entity_id
_entity_poly.type
_entity_poly.pdbx_seq_one_letter_code
_entity_poly.pdbx_strand_id
1 'polypeptide(L)'
;MQIDDLKSDIILKKGVRYFDFTASALGLKSVEKAIKKVLLSYANTHSDSSLNSFATQKHYEDARAYIKKSLNLSDEFALIACGAGSSAAIKKFQELLGIYAPPKLRAKFIPKIQPKNLPLVIISPYEHHSNELSFREGLCECVRVPLDEKGEIDFEFLQNLLERTRKADKMRQIIASFT
;
A
#
# COMPACT_ATOMS: atom_id res chain seq x y z
N MET A 1 -9.63 -21.49 -11.39
CA MET A 1 -8.85 -21.12 -12.60
C MET A 1 -7.61 -21.99 -12.59
N GLN A 2 -7.40 -22.83 -13.60
CA GLN A 2 -6.21 -23.66 -13.71
C GLN A 2 -5.03 -22.82 -14.18
N ILE A 3 -3.79 -23.23 -13.88
CA ILE A 3 -2.57 -22.47 -14.26
C ILE A 3 -2.48 -22.27 -15.78
N ASP A 4 -2.93 -23.24 -16.56
CA ASP A 4 -2.88 -23.14 -18.04
C ASP A 4 -3.88 -22.13 -18.60
N ASP A 5 -5.05 -21.95 -17.92
CA ASP A 5 -6.00 -20.90 -18.28
C ASP A 5 -5.37 -19.52 -18.09
N LEU A 6 -4.68 -19.31 -16.95
CA LEU A 6 -3.98 -18.06 -16.67
C LEU A 6 -2.86 -17.79 -17.71
N LYS A 7 -2.06 -18.80 -18.05
CA LYS A 7 -1.00 -18.64 -19.07
C LYS A 7 -1.56 -18.22 -20.43
N SER A 8 -2.71 -18.78 -20.83
CA SER A 8 -3.36 -18.45 -22.11
C SER A 8 -3.91 -17.02 -22.13
N ASP A 9 -4.25 -16.47 -20.97
CA ASP A 9 -4.83 -15.14 -20.81
C ASP A 9 -3.78 -14.01 -20.74
N ILE A 10 -2.51 -14.33 -20.46
CA ILE A 10 -1.42 -13.35 -20.40
C ILE A 10 -1.19 -12.69 -21.77
N ILE A 11 -1.01 -11.36 -21.73
CA ILE A 11 -0.61 -10.56 -22.89
C ILE A 11 0.91 -10.57 -22.98
N LEU A 12 1.44 -11.38 -23.89
CA LEU A 12 2.88 -11.50 -24.13
C LEU A 12 3.16 -11.71 -25.62
N LYS A 13 4.27 -11.14 -26.10
CA LYS A 13 4.71 -11.33 -27.47
C LYS A 13 5.08 -12.81 -27.71
N LYS A 14 4.66 -13.38 -28.85
CA LYS A 14 4.99 -14.76 -29.21
C LYS A 14 6.51 -15.00 -29.22
N GLY A 15 6.92 -16.09 -28.60
CA GLY A 15 8.34 -16.48 -28.53
C GLY A 15 9.13 -15.84 -27.38
N VAL A 16 8.53 -14.89 -26.62
CA VAL A 16 9.14 -14.33 -25.42
C VAL A 16 8.78 -15.18 -24.21
N ARG A 17 9.76 -15.38 -23.32
CA ARG A 17 9.55 -15.94 -21.97
C ARG A 17 9.78 -14.82 -20.96
N TYR A 18 8.85 -14.64 -20.03
CA TYR A 18 8.92 -13.62 -19.02
C TYR A 18 9.13 -14.25 -17.63
N PHE A 19 10.17 -13.81 -16.91
CA PHE A 19 10.57 -14.36 -15.62
C PHE A 19 10.60 -13.33 -14.49
N ASP A 20 10.22 -12.10 -14.78
CA ASP A 20 10.36 -10.97 -13.85
C ASP A 20 9.02 -10.56 -13.21
N PHE A 21 8.20 -11.55 -12.85
CA PHE A 21 6.91 -11.30 -12.17
C PHE A 21 7.08 -10.64 -10.80
N THR A 22 8.23 -10.80 -10.17
CA THR A 22 8.57 -10.14 -8.90
C THR A 22 8.59 -8.63 -9.07
N ALA A 23 9.09 -8.13 -10.17
CA ALA A 23 9.14 -6.70 -10.47
C ALA A 23 7.81 -6.17 -11.01
N SER A 24 7.16 -6.92 -11.93
CA SER A 24 5.90 -6.49 -12.55
C SER A 24 5.09 -7.66 -13.07
N ALA A 25 3.79 -7.67 -12.80
CA ALA A 25 2.86 -8.58 -13.44
C ALA A 25 2.57 -8.16 -14.88
N LEU A 26 2.26 -9.14 -15.75
CA LEU A 26 1.85 -8.89 -17.13
C LEU A 26 0.34 -8.61 -17.22
N GLY A 27 -0.09 -7.89 -18.24
CA GLY A 27 -1.50 -7.65 -18.54
C GLY A 27 -2.24 -8.95 -18.90
N LEU A 28 -3.55 -8.97 -18.66
CA LEU A 28 -4.44 -10.08 -18.96
C LEU A 28 -5.45 -9.67 -20.05
N LYS A 29 -5.64 -10.53 -21.05
CA LYS A 29 -6.60 -10.30 -22.18
C LYS A 29 -8.03 -10.16 -21.66
N SER A 30 -8.41 -10.95 -20.66
CA SER A 30 -9.73 -10.88 -20.04
C SER A 30 -10.00 -9.54 -19.38
N VAL A 31 -9.00 -8.98 -18.67
CA VAL A 31 -9.08 -7.65 -18.04
C VAL A 31 -9.20 -6.56 -19.10
N GLU A 32 -8.36 -6.58 -20.14
CA GLU A 32 -8.42 -5.62 -21.25
C GLU A 32 -9.80 -5.65 -21.94
N LYS A 33 -10.34 -6.84 -22.16
CA LYS A 33 -11.69 -7.00 -22.73
C LYS A 33 -12.79 -6.43 -21.83
N ALA A 34 -12.66 -6.63 -20.51
CA ALA A 34 -13.61 -6.09 -19.53
C ALA A 34 -13.55 -4.55 -19.51
N ILE A 35 -12.35 -3.97 -19.47
CA ILE A 35 -12.15 -2.52 -19.51
C ILE A 35 -12.77 -1.92 -20.77
N LYS A 36 -12.52 -2.52 -21.94
CA LYS A 36 -13.13 -2.05 -23.22
C LYS A 36 -14.65 -2.04 -23.18
N LYS A 37 -15.28 -3.02 -22.51
CA LYS A 37 -16.75 -3.03 -22.36
C LYS A 37 -17.23 -1.89 -21.45
N VAL A 38 -16.56 -1.64 -20.34
CA VAL A 38 -16.93 -0.55 -19.41
C VAL A 38 -16.78 0.81 -20.09
N LEU A 39 -15.74 1.00 -20.90
CA LEU A 39 -15.51 2.26 -21.61
C LEU A 39 -16.64 2.67 -22.56
N LEU A 40 -17.43 1.74 -23.06
CA LEU A 40 -18.57 2.05 -23.94
C LEU A 40 -19.69 2.83 -23.22
N SER A 41 -19.79 2.72 -21.91
CA SER A 41 -20.81 3.39 -21.07
C SER A 41 -20.19 4.14 -19.91
N TYR A 42 -18.87 4.39 -19.94
CA TYR A 42 -18.18 5.06 -18.85
C TYR A 42 -18.68 6.50 -18.66
N ALA A 43 -18.91 6.85 -17.39
CA ALA A 43 -19.20 8.20 -16.96
C ALA A 43 -18.68 8.42 -15.53
N ASN A 44 -18.96 9.58 -14.93
CA ASN A 44 -18.52 9.92 -13.58
C ASN A 44 -19.08 8.95 -12.52
N THR A 45 -18.22 8.49 -11.60
CA THR A 45 -18.59 7.60 -10.48
C THR A 45 -19.26 8.31 -9.30
N HIS A 46 -19.40 9.64 -9.32
CA HIS A 46 -19.98 10.44 -8.24
C HIS A 46 -21.25 11.17 -8.66
N SER A 47 -21.96 10.62 -9.64
CA SER A 47 -23.19 11.20 -10.17
C SER A 47 -24.16 10.07 -10.50
N ASP A 48 -25.42 10.30 -10.17
CA ASP A 48 -26.58 9.46 -10.54
C ASP A 48 -27.47 10.11 -11.58
N SER A 49 -27.02 11.25 -12.14
CA SER A 49 -27.81 12.07 -13.06
C SER A 49 -28.02 11.45 -14.45
N SER A 50 -27.32 10.38 -14.80
CA SER A 50 -27.46 9.66 -16.04
C SER A 50 -27.37 8.15 -15.86
N LEU A 51 -27.93 7.39 -16.80
CA LEU A 51 -27.84 5.92 -16.79
C LEU A 51 -26.41 5.44 -16.82
N ASN A 52 -25.52 6.11 -17.54
CA ASN A 52 -24.10 5.75 -17.61
C ASN A 52 -23.37 6.03 -16.29
N SER A 53 -23.66 7.16 -15.63
CA SER A 53 -23.10 7.47 -14.32
C SER A 53 -23.53 6.45 -13.26
N PHE A 54 -24.82 6.13 -13.24
CA PHE A 54 -25.36 5.10 -12.34
C PHE A 54 -24.70 3.73 -12.58
N ALA A 55 -24.58 3.30 -13.85
CA ALA A 55 -23.92 2.04 -14.19
C ALA A 55 -22.44 2.02 -13.77
N THR A 56 -21.71 3.11 -14.00
CA THR A 56 -20.29 3.23 -13.61
C THR A 56 -20.12 3.23 -12.10
N GLN A 57 -20.96 3.97 -11.37
CA GLN A 57 -20.99 3.96 -9.89
C GLN A 57 -21.26 2.54 -9.38
N LYS A 58 -22.25 1.86 -9.93
CA LYS A 58 -22.57 0.49 -9.53
C LYS A 58 -21.40 -0.47 -9.76
N HIS A 59 -20.74 -0.42 -10.91
CA HIS A 59 -19.54 -1.24 -11.15
C HIS A 59 -18.43 -0.97 -10.15
N TYR A 60 -18.22 0.29 -9.79
CA TYR A 60 -17.21 0.68 -8.79
C TYR A 60 -17.53 0.11 -7.40
N GLU A 61 -18.78 0.26 -6.94
CA GLU A 61 -19.21 -0.26 -5.63
C GLU A 61 -19.21 -1.79 -5.59
N ASP A 62 -19.68 -2.46 -6.64
CA ASP A 62 -19.65 -3.91 -6.76
C ASP A 62 -18.19 -4.44 -6.70
N ALA A 63 -17.24 -3.76 -7.36
CA ALA A 63 -15.83 -4.11 -7.31
C ALA A 63 -15.24 -3.95 -5.90
N ARG A 64 -15.58 -2.85 -5.20
CA ARG A 64 -15.16 -2.64 -3.81
C ARG A 64 -15.70 -3.71 -2.88
N ALA A 65 -16.97 -4.02 -3.00
CA ALA A 65 -17.62 -5.07 -2.20
C ALA A 65 -16.99 -6.44 -2.46
N TYR A 66 -16.71 -6.76 -3.73
CA TYR A 66 -16.03 -8.00 -4.11
C TYR A 66 -14.64 -8.12 -3.50
N ILE A 67 -13.83 -7.06 -3.57
CA ILE A 67 -12.47 -7.03 -3.00
C ILE A 67 -12.53 -7.20 -1.47
N LYS A 68 -13.40 -6.46 -0.77
CA LYS A 68 -13.58 -6.61 0.68
C LYS A 68 -13.95 -8.05 1.04
N LYS A 69 -14.91 -8.62 0.33
CA LYS A 69 -15.33 -10.02 0.54
C LYS A 69 -14.19 -11.01 0.28
N SER A 70 -13.41 -10.83 -0.79
CA SER A 70 -12.29 -11.70 -1.15
C SER A 70 -11.17 -11.68 -0.10
N LEU A 71 -11.01 -10.55 0.59
CA LEU A 71 -10.04 -10.35 1.66
C LEU A 71 -10.64 -10.66 3.06
N ASN A 72 -11.87 -11.12 3.13
CA ASN A 72 -12.60 -11.39 4.38
C ASN A 72 -12.64 -10.18 5.33
N LEU A 73 -12.80 -8.98 4.78
CA LEU A 73 -12.87 -7.72 5.52
C LEU A 73 -14.31 -7.39 5.90
N SER A 74 -14.55 -7.03 7.16
CA SER A 74 -15.84 -6.54 7.66
C SER A 74 -16.11 -5.10 7.21
N ASP A 75 -17.30 -4.57 7.59
CA ASP A 75 -17.67 -3.18 7.31
C ASP A 75 -16.88 -2.15 8.11
N GLU A 76 -16.17 -2.57 9.15
CA GLU A 76 -15.24 -1.71 9.91
C GLU A 76 -14.02 -1.27 9.08
N PHE A 77 -13.71 -1.97 7.98
CA PHE A 77 -12.60 -1.66 7.09
C PHE A 77 -13.03 -0.76 5.93
N ALA A 78 -12.34 0.35 5.75
CA ALA A 78 -12.46 1.19 4.58
C ALA A 78 -11.51 0.71 3.46
N LEU A 79 -12.07 0.42 2.27
CA LEU A 79 -11.26 0.17 1.07
C LEU A 79 -11.11 1.49 0.29
N ILE A 80 -9.89 1.98 0.16
CA ILE A 80 -9.59 3.24 -0.52
C ILE A 80 -8.78 2.94 -1.78
N ALA A 81 -9.38 3.17 -2.94
CA ALA A 81 -8.66 3.13 -4.22
C ALA A 81 -7.92 4.46 -4.43
N CYS A 82 -6.61 4.41 -4.63
CA CYS A 82 -5.80 5.61 -4.80
C CYS A 82 -4.60 5.36 -5.72
N GLY A 83 -4.38 6.29 -6.63
CA GLY A 83 -3.24 6.30 -7.54
C GLY A 83 -3.08 5.04 -8.39
N ALA A 84 -1.87 4.84 -8.88
CA ALA A 84 -1.52 3.71 -9.74
C ALA A 84 -0.33 2.93 -9.15
N GLY A 85 -0.59 2.10 -8.15
CA GLY A 85 0.43 1.24 -7.54
C GLY A 85 0.67 1.49 -6.06
N SER A 86 1.48 0.61 -5.43
CA SER A 86 1.73 0.58 -3.99
C SER A 86 2.30 1.89 -3.42
N SER A 87 3.19 2.57 -4.14
CA SER A 87 3.76 3.85 -3.68
C SER A 87 2.70 4.93 -3.44
N ALA A 88 1.66 4.98 -4.28
CA ALA A 88 0.56 5.92 -4.09
C ALA A 88 -0.32 5.52 -2.89
N ALA A 89 -0.53 4.22 -2.68
CA ALA A 89 -1.25 3.70 -1.53
C ALA A 89 -0.51 3.97 -0.21
N ILE A 90 0.80 3.75 -0.17
CA ILE A 90 1.66 4.06 0.98
C ILE A 90 1.60 5.56 1.30
N LYS A 91 1.73 6.42 0.28
CA LYS A 91 1.59 7.87 0.47
C LYS A 91 0.23 8.23 1.06
N LYS A 92 -0.87 7.66 0.52
CA LYS A 92 -2.21 7.90 1.05
C LYS A 92 -2.35 7.45 2.49
N PHE A 93 -1.79 6.31 2.83
CA PHE A 93 -1.75 5.80 4.20
C PHE A 93 -0.99 6.76 5.13
N GLN A 94 0.16 7.29 4.70
CA GLN A 94 0.93 8.27 5.46
C GLN A 94 0.18 9.59 5.65
N GLU A 95 -0.59 10.03 4.64
CA GLU A 95 -1.48 11.20 4.76
C GLU A 95 -2.56 10.97 5.84
N LEU A 96 -3.19 9.80 5.85
CA LEU A 96 -4.21 9.42 6.85
C LEU A 96 -3.63 9.33 8.27
N LEU A 97 -2.38 8.89 8.40
CA LEU A 97 -1.67 8.82 9.68
C LEU A 97 -1.13 10.19 10.14
N GLY A 98 -1.20 11.22 9.30
CA GLY A 98 -0.66 12.54 9.61
C GLY A 98 0.87 12.63 9.58
N ILE A 99 1.55 11.64 9.00
CA ILE A 99 3.03 11.58 8.94
C ILE A 99 3.60 12.00 7.58
N TYR A 100 2.78 12.17 6.56
CA TYR A 100 3.24 12.69 5.28
C TYR A 100 3.59 14.17 5.38
N ALA A 101 4.79 14.52 4.94
CA ALA A 101 5.20 15.92 4.83
C ALA A 101 5.95 16.19 3.52
N PRO A 102 5.62 17.28 2.81
CA PRO A 102 6.42 17.74 1.69
C PRO A 102 7.87 18.02 2.13
N PRO A 103 8.90 17.70 1.30
CA PRO A 103 10.30 17.80 1.70
C PRO A 103 10.72 19.16 2.25
N LYS A 104 10.22 20.26 1.66
CA LYS A 104 10.51 21.61 2.14
C LYS A 104 9.97 21.89 3.54
N LEU A 105 8.77 21.40 3.85
CA LEU A 105 8.18 21.54 5.20
C LEU A 105 8.91 20.65 6.21
N ARG A 106 9.23 19.44 5.81
CA ARG A 106 10.01 18.50 6.63
C ARG A 106 11.34 19.14 7.06
N ALA A 107 12.14 19.62 6.13
CA ALA A 107 13.43 20.26 6.41
C ALA A 107 13.32 21.47 7.38
N LYS A 108 12.18 22.18 7.33
CA LYS A 108 11.95 23.34 8.19
C LYS A 108 11.48 22.98 9.61
N PHE A 109 10.71 21.92 9.77
CA PHE A 109 10.00 21.64 11.02
C PHE A 109 10.55 20.44 11.78
N ILE A 110 11.00 19.37 11.13
CA ILE A 110 11.51 18.17 11.81
C ILE A 110 12.65 18.49 12.79
N PRO A 111 13.66 19.32 12.44
CA PRO A 111 14.75 19.61 13.38
C PRO A 111 14.30 20.31 14.67
N LYS A 112 13.06 20.80 14.71
CA LYS A 112 12.48 21.49 15.87
C LYS A 112 11.63 20.58 16.74
N ILE A 113 11.35 19.37 16.29
CA ILE A 113 10.51 18.40 17.02
C ILE A 113 11.44 17.36 17.67
N GLN A 114 11.26 17.16 18.97
CA GLN A 114 12.00 16.09 19.63
C GLN A 114 11.52 14.73 19.13
N PRO A 115 12.43 13.77 18.83
CA PRO A 115 12.05 12.45 18.28
C PRO A 115 10.98 11.71 19.07
N LYS A 116 11.00 11.82 20.41
CA LYS A 116 9.98 11.21 21.28
C LYS A 116 8.55 11.71 21.05
N ASN A 117 8.39 12.89 20.44
CA ASN A 117 7.09 13.48 20.12
C ASN A 117 6.61 13.11 18.71
N LEU A 118 7.39 12.31 17.97
CA LEU A 118 7.02 11.79 16.66
C LEU A 118 6.50 10.36 16.79
N PRO A 119 5.59 9.93 15.93
CA PRO A 119 5.26 8.51 15.79
C PRO A 119 6.51 7.68 15.55
N LEU A 120 6.57 6.48 16.12
CA LEU A 120 7.60 5.49 15.82
C LEU A 120 7.14 4.59 14.69
N VAL A 121 7.88 4.55 13.60
CA VAL A 121 7.66 3.61 12.49
C VAL A 121 8.76 2.56 12.52
N ILE A 122 8.37 1.30 12.64
CA ILE A 122 9.27 0.15 12.64
C ILE A 122 9.12 -0.53 11.28
N ILE A 123 10.23 -0.72 10.59
CA ILE A 123 10.29 -1.34 9.27
C ILE A 123 11.12 -2.61 9.25
N SER A 124 10.71 -3.55 8.41
CA SER A 124 11.44 -4.79 8.16
C SER A 124 12.81 -4.51 7.55
N PRO A 125 13.84 -5.34 7.80
CA PRO A 125 15.11 -5.27 7.11
C PRO A 125 15.01 -5.61 5.61
N TYR A 126 13.92 -6.27 5.20
CA TYR A 126 13.68 -6.74 3.84
C TYR A 126 12.75 -5.83 3.02
N GLU A 127 12.39 -4.65 3.56
CA GLU A 127 11.50 -3.72 2.87
C GLU A 127 12.03 -3.28 1.51
N HIS A 128 11.10 -3.16 0.57
CA HIS A 128 11.40 -2.45 -0.67
C HIS A 128 11.76 -0.99 -0.37
N HIS A 129 12.83 -0.49 -0.97
CA HIS A 129 13.35 0.87 -0.71
C HIS A 129 12.30 1.98 -0.86
N SER A 130 11.31 1.84 -1.75
CA SER A 130 10.24 2.84 -1.90
C SER A 130 9.36 2.95 -0.66
N ASN A 131 9.16 1.86 0.08
CA ASN A 131 8.43 1.87 1.34
C ASN A 131 9.27 2.53 2.43
N GLU A 132 10.50 2.04 2.66
CA GLU A 132 11.40 2.60 3.66
C GLU A 132 11.67 4.08 3.48
N LEU A 133 12.05 4.51 2.27
CA LEU A 133 12.37 5.91 1.99
C LEU A 133 11.19 6.83 2.27
N SER A 134 9.99 6.39 1.97
CA SER A 134 8.79 7.18 2.19
C SER A 134 8.55 7.47 3.69
N PHE A 135 8.81 6.50 4.56
CA PHE A 135 8.72 6.68 6.01
C PHE A 135 9.91 7.47 6.59
N ARG A 136 11.13 7.20 6.13
CA ARG A 136 12.32 7.97 6.55
C ARG A 136 12.20 9.45 6.23
N GLU A 137 11.50 9.78 5.16
CA GLU A 137 11.21 11.16 4.75
C GLU A 137 9.90 11.70 5.36
N GLY A 138 9.19 10.93 6.18
CA GLY A 138 7.98 11.32 6.88
C GLY A 138 8.23 12.10 8.18
N LEU A 139 7.14 12.59 8.80
CA LEU A 139 7.13 13.19 10.14
C LEU A 139 7.06 12.07 11.20
N CYS A 140 8.06 11.22 11.24
CA CYS A 140 8.15 10.09 12.16
C CYS A 140 9.60 9.77 12.50
N GLU A 141 9.81 9.06 13.58
CA GLU A 141 11.06 8.36 13.83
C GLU A 141 10.97 6.99 13.16
N CYS A 142 11.85 6.73 12.19
CA CYS A 142 11.85 5.49 11.44
C CYS A 142 13.01 4.60 11.88
N VAL A 143 12.70 3.40 12.34
CA VAL A 143 13.69 2.41 12.81
C VAL A 143 13.58 1.15 11.97
N ARG A 144 14.68 0.75 11.33
CA ARG A 144 14.81 -0.53 10.66
C ARG A 144 15.24 -1.57 11.69
N VAL A 145 14.52 -2.69 11.78
CA VAL A 145 14.92 -3.82 12.61
C VAL A 145 16.16 -4.47 11.96
N PRO A 146 17.22 -4.76 12.72
CA PRO A 146 18.38 -5.48 12.18
C PRO A 146 18.07 -6.95 11.89
N LEU A 147 18.99 -7.60 11.18
CA LEU A 147 19.01 -9.05 11.05
C LEU A 147 19.85 -9.66 12.19
N ASP A 148 19.46 -10.84 12.62
CA ASP A 148 20.27 -11.68 13.52
C ASP A 148 21.41 -12.37 12.75
N GLU A 149 22.21 -13.17 13.47
CA GLU A 149 23.35 -13.91 12.88
C GLU A 149 22.94 -14.95 11.81
N LYS A 150 21.67 -15.36 11.78
CA LYS A 150 21.10 -16.29 10.79
C LYS A 150 20.51 -15.59 9.57
N GLY A 151 20.47 -14.26 9.59
CA GLY A 151 19.83 -13.47 8.55
C GLY A 151 18.32 -13.37 8.73
N GLU A 152 17.78 -13.67 9.90
CA GLU A 152 16.37 -13.51 10.25
C GLU A 152 16.12 -12.16 10.95
N ILE A 153 14.86 -11.76 11.11
CA ILE A 153 14.50 -10.54 11.83
C ILE A 153 14.94 -10.70 13.30
N ASP A 154 15.71 -9.75 13.83
CA ASP A 154 16.13 -9.73 15.24
C ASP A 154 14.92 -9.38 16.14
N PHE A 155 14.24 -10.41 16.61
CA PHE A 155 13.08 -10.26 17.50
C PHE A 155 13.46 -9.75 18.89
N GLU A 156 14.67 -10.01 19.38
CA GLU A 156 15.14 -9.49 20.67
C GLU A 156 15.30 -7.96 20.58
N PHE A 157 15.93 -7.46 19.52
CA PHE A 157 16.00 -6.03 19.25
C PHE A 157 14.60 -5.40 19.18
N LEU A 158 13.68 -6.02 18.43
CA LEU A 158 12.31 -5.53 18.26
C LEU A 158 11.59 -5.45 19.62
N GLN A 159 11.65 -6.49 20.42
CA GLN A 159 11.04 -6.51 21.76
C GLN A 159 11.61 -5.42 22.65
N ASN A 160 12.93 -5.30 22.72
CA ASN A 160 13.62 -4.27 23.50
C ASN A 160 13.23 -2.86 23.05
N LEU A 161 13.10 -2.62 21.73
CA LEU A 161 12.66 -1.33 21.18
C LEU A 161 11.23 -0.99 21.63
N LEU A 162 10.31 -1.95 21.54
CA LEU A 162 8.91 -1.76 21.96
C LEU A 162 8.79 -1.49 23.45
N GLU A 163 9.49 -2.26 24.30
CA GLU A 163 9.48 -2.07 25.74
C GLU A 163 10.03 -0.69 26.15
N ARG A 164 11.16 -0.30 25.60
CA ARG A 164 11.77 1.03 25.85
C ARG A 164 10.82 2.15 25.43
N THR A 165 10.20 2.02 24.26
CA THR A 165 9.27 3.03 23.75
C THR A 165 8.05 3.15 24.67
N ARG A 166 7.47 2.05 25.11
CA ARG A 166 6.29 2.04 25.99
C ARG A 166 6.61 2.51 27.41
N LYS A 167 7.81 2.27 27.90
CA LYS A 167 8.28 2.80 29.19
C LYS A 167 8.48 4.31 29.14
N ALA A 168 8.94 4.85 28.01
CA ALA A 168 9.18 6.28 27.82
C ALA A 168 7.87 7.06 27.59
N ASP A 169 6.97 6.51 26.77
CA ASP A 169 5.65 7.09 26.46
C ASP A 169 4.65 5.99 26.08
N LYS A 170 3.67 5.73 26.98
CA LYS A 170 2.64 4.73 26.77
C LYS A 170 1.66 5.09 25.63
N MET A 171 1.52 6.37 25.33
CA MET A 171 0.57 6.89 24.33
C MET A 171 1.24 7.11 22.96
N ARG A 172 2.54 6.94 22.84
CA ARG A 172 3.24 7.12 21.58
C ARG A 172 2.68 6.19 20.51
N GLN A 173 2.31 6.75 19.37
CA GLN A 173 1.86 5.96 18.21
C GLN A 173 3.02 5.11 17.69
N ILE A 174 2.78 3.80 17.55
CA ILE A 174 3.72 2.84 16.97
C ILE A 174 3.07 2.23 15.73
N ILE A 175 3.77 2.27 14.61
CA ILE A 175 3.36 1.74 13.31
C ILE A 175 4.39 0.70 12.89
N ALA A 176 3.95 -0.48 12.55
CA ALA A 176 4.83 -1.53 12.01
C ALA A 176 4.52 -1.75 10.52
N SER A 177 5.53 -1.73 9.69
CA SER A 177 5.44 -2.01 8.25
C SER A 177 6.41 -3.14 7.92
N PHE A 178 5.83 -4.31 7.65
CA PHE A 178 6.56 -5.52 7.29
C PHE A 178 5.93 -6.12 6.03
N THR A 179 6.71 -6.35 4.98
CA THR A 179 6.30 -6.99 3.72
C THR A 179 7.02 -8.33 3.50
#